data_55197dc0db7b130ff133c0ea73493110
#
_entry.id   55197dc0db7b130ff133c0ea73493110
#
_cell.length_a   1.000
_cell.length_b   1.000
_cell.length_c   1.000
_cell.angle_alpha   90.00
_cell.angle_beta   90.00
_cell.angle_gamma   90.00
#
_symmetry.space_group_name_H-M   'P 1'
#
loop_
_entity.id
_entity.type
_entity.pdbx_description
1 polymer ?
#
loop_
_entity_poly.entity_id
_entity_poly.type
_entity_poly.pdbx_seq_one_letter_code
_entity_poly.pdbx_strand_id
1 'polypeptide(L)'
;MSVLIIIDTVLIALISLLLLAVLRSHAELIRHLNESGPVGRGVGQGDRVESALPRLRPDATPAFDIAGSTLDGGSLKVSPTAGQSTLLAFLSSGCLTCQAFWQDLSGAAREVLPLDARIVVVTKDRDHESPSRLRTLWTADVPLVMSTRAWDEYGVETSPYFIFVDGHAGRVVSEGSATSWDQVLSLLKDSYEDLALTGEES
;
A
#
# COMPACT_ATOMS: atom_id res chain seq x y z
N MET A 1 -16.58 -31.33 51.00
CA MET A 1 -17.35 -30.58 49.99
C MET A 1 -17.18 -29.08 50.09
N SER A 2 -17.24 -28.45 51.26
CA SER A 2 -17.13 -26.99 51.40
C SER A 2 -15.79 -26.38 50.95
N VAL A 3 -14.66 -27.05 51.23
CA VAL A 3 -13.34 -26.56 50.84
C VAL A 3 -13.15 -26.53 49.33
N LEU A 4 -13.69 -27.50 48.59
CA LEU A 4 -13.58 -27.56 47.13
C LEU A 4 -14.35 -26.42 46.49
N ILE A 5 -15.54 -26.10 47.01
CA ILE A 5 -16.38 -24.98 46.54
C ILE A 5 -15.70 -23.63 46.75
N ILE A 6 -15.01 -23.46 47.87
CA ILE A 6 -14.26 -22.23 48.20
C ILE A 6 -13.08 -22.06 47.22
N ILE A 7 -12.34 -23.13 46.94
CA ILE A 7 -11.22 -23.10 46.00
C ILE A 7 -11.71 -22.74 44.59
N ASP A 8 -12.84 -23.31 44.16
CA ASP A 8 -13.41 -23.08 42.82
C ASP A 8 -13.91 -21.64 42.65
N THR A 9 -14.57 -21.10 43.70
CA THR A 9 -15.03 -19.70 43.66
C THR A 9 -13.85 -18.71 43.67
N VAL A 10 -12.78 -18.99 44.41
CA VAL A 10 -11.56 -18.14 44.38
C VAL A 10 -10.87 -18.20 43.05
N LEU A 11 -10.81 -19.38 42.40
CA LEU A 11 -10.21 -19.55 41.11
C LEU A 11 -10.98 -18.78 40.02
N ILE A 12 -12.31 -18.87 40.03
CA ILE A 12 -13.18 -18.13 39.11
C ILE A 12 -13.01 -16.62 39.27
N ALA A 13 -12.93 -16.15 40.52
CA ALA A 13 -12.70 -14.73 40.80
C ALA A 13 -11.35 -14.24 40.28
N LEU A 14 -10.29 -15.03 40.42
CA LEU A 14 -8.94 -14.71 39.91
C LEU A 14 -8.91 -14.68 38.37
N ILE A 15 -9.56 -15.66 37.71
CA ILE A 15 -9.65 -15.70 36.25
C ILE A 15 -10.42 -14.48 35.72
N SER A 16 -11.54 -14.13 36.38
CA SER A 16 -12.33 -12.95 36.00
C SER A 16 -11.54 -11.65 36.12
N LEU A 17 -10.72 -11.54 37.15
CA LEU A 17 -9.88 -10.36 37.40
C LEU A 17 -8.74 -10.25 36.40
N LEU A 18 -8.14 -11.36 36.01
CA LEU A 18 -7.15 -11.46 34.92
C LEU A 18 -7.74 -11.07 33.56
N LEU A 19 -8.94 -11.56 33.25
CA LEU A 19 -9.65 -11.23 32.02
C LEU A 19 -9.97 -9.73 31.93
N LEU A 20 -10.43 -9.13 33.03
CA LEU A 20 -10.65 -7.68 33.10
C LEU A 20 -9.35 -6.87 32.94
N ALA A 21 -8.25 -7.32 33.53
CA ALA A 21 -6.96 -6.67 33.36
C ALA A 21 -6.44 -6.71 31.92
N VAL A 22 -6.61 -7.85 31.23
CA VAL A 22 -6.24 -8.01 29.81
C VAL A 22 -7.12 -7.14 28.91
N LEU A 23 -8.43 -7.11 29.15
CA LEU A 23 -9.36 -6.25 28.38
C LEU A 23 -9.04 -4.76 28.57
N ARG A 24 -8.67 -4.37 29.79
CA ARG A 24 -8.30 -2.97 30.07
C ARG A 24 -6.98 -2.59 29.41
N SER A 25 -5.99 -3.49 29.40
CA SER A 25 -4.71 -3.29 28.72
C SER A 25 -4.88 -3.16 27.20
N HIS A 26 -5.77 -3.96 26.60
CA HIS A 26 -6.09 -3.85 25.16
C HIS A 26 -6.83 -2.54 24.82
N ALA A 27 -7.72 -2.08 25.71
CA ALA A 27 -8.44 -0.82 25.49
C ALA A 27 -7.50 0.40 25.57
N GLU A 28 -6.49 0.34 26.43
CA GLU A 28 -5.49 1.40 26.59
C GLU A 28 -4.55 1.46 25.38
N LEU A 29 -4.17 0.30 24.81
CA LEU A 29 -3.35 0.22 23.60
C LEU A 29 -4.08 0.83 22.39
N ILE A 30 -5.36 0.56 22.25
CA ILE A 30 -6.22 1.15 21.18
C ILE A 30 -6.36 2.66 21.37
N ARG A 31 -6.45 3.14 22.61
CA ARG A 31 -6.51 4.56 22.93
C ARG A 31 -5.22 5.30 22.58
N HIS A 32 -4.07 4.74 22.89
CA HIS A 32 -2.77 5.30 22.55
C HIS A 32 -2.50 5.36 21.05
N LEU A 33 -3.00 4.40 20.28
CA LEU A 33 -2.93 4.42 18.82
C LEU A 33 -3.82 5.52 18.21
N ASN A 34 -4.93 5.87 18.88
CA ASN A 34 -5.83 6.93 18.44
C ASN A 34 -5.37 8.34 18.86
N GLU A 35 -4.56 8.46 19.92
CA GLU A 35 -4.08 9.75 20.45
C GLU A 35 -2.75 10.21 19.81
N SER A 36 -2.07 9.35 19.04
CA SER A 36 -0.80 9.68 18.37
C SER A 36 -0.96 10.13 16.92
N GLY A 37 -2.16 10.44 16.48
CA GLY A 37 -2.44 11.03 15.16
C GLY A 37 -2.24 12.56 15.18
N PRO A 38 -1.67 13.17 14.14
CA PRO A 38 -1.39 14.60 14.09
C PRO A 38 -2.67 15.43 14.15
N VAL A 39 -2.64 16.46 14.98
CA VAL A 39 -3.70 17.45 15.22
C VAL A 39 -4.05 18.19 13.93
N GLY A 40 -5.19 17.85 13.34
CA GLY A 40 -5.82 18.60 12.27
C GLY A 40 -7.34 18.66 12.49
N ARG A 41 -7.84 19.86 12.85
CA ARG A 41 -9.25 20.13 13.15
C ARG A 41 -10.18 19.78 11.98
N GLY A 42 -11.25 19.04 12.29
CA GLY A 42 -12.39 18.88 11.41
C GLY A 42 -13.44 17.95 12.01
N VAL A 43 -14.45 18.53 12.65
CA VAL A 43 -15.63 17.85 13.20
C VAL A 43 -16.44 17.23 12.07
N GLY A 44 -16.66 15.90 12.12
CA GLY A 44 -17.54 15.19 11.18
C GLY A 44 -17.66 13.71 11.53
N GLN A 45 -18.78 13.38 12.06
CA GLN A 45 -19.31 12.13 12.54
C GLN A 45 -19.27 11.02 11.48
N GLY A 46 -18.79 9.83 11.84
CA GLY A 46 -19.00 8.58 11.10
C GLY A 46 -17.72 7.81 10.82
N ASP A 47 -17.23 7.03 11.81
CA ASP A 47 -16.22 5.98 11.60
C ASP A 47 -16.78 4.89 10.66
N ARG A 48 -16.64 5.14 9.37
CA ARG A 48 -16.49 4.07 8.40
C ARG A 48 -14.99 3.84 8.26
N VAL A 49 -14.57 2.58 8.44
CA VAL A 49 -13.34 2.08 7.86
C VAL A 49 -13.50 2.29 6.35
N GLU A 50 -13.17 3.47 5.89
CA GLU A 50 -13.11 3.80 4.48
C GLU A 50 -11.89 3.04 3.95
N SER A 51 -12.14 1.82 3.48
CA SER A 51 -11.24 1.17 2.53
C SER A 51 -10.86 2.26 1.56
N ALA A 52 -9.57 2.58 1.45
CA ALA A 52 -9.09 3.64 0.60
C ALA A 52 -9.47 3.29 -0.83
N LEU A 53 -10.68 3.70 -1.22
CA LEU A 53 -11.15 3.60 -2.59
C LEU A 53 -10.16 4.37 -3.47
N PRO A 54 -9.87 3.87 -4.65
CA PRO A 54 -9.08 4.56 -5.64
C PRO A 54 -9.59 6.00 -5.77
N ARG A 55 -8.71 6.97 -5.62
CA ARG A 55 -9.07 8.38 -5.79
C ARG A 55 -8.56 8.83 -7.15
N LEU A 56 -9.49 9.23 -8.00
CA LEU A 56 -9.14 10.08 -9.15
C LEU A 56 -8.61 11.40 -8.59
N ARG A 57 -7.43 11.81 -9.02
CA ARG A 57 -6.93 13.16 -8.70
C ARG A 57 -7.51 14.15 -9.69
N PRO A 58 -8.40 15.07 -9.27
CA PRO A 58 -8.98 16.06 -10.16
C PRO A 58 -7.97 17.10 -10.66
N ASP A 59 -6.85 17.26 -9.98
CA ASP A 59 -5.78 18.16 -10.39
C ASP A 59 -4.60 17.36 -10.96
N ALA A 60 -4.11 17.78 -12.12
CA ALA A 60 -3.00 17.14 -12.83
C ALA A 60 -1.71 17.17 -12.01
N THR A 61 -1.57 16.21 -11.09
CA THR A 61 -0.33 16.05 -10.31
C THR A 61 0.74 15.52 -11.25
N PRO A 62 1.86 16.26 -11.44
CA PRO A 62 2.94 15.81 -12.29
C PRO A 62 3.54 14.52 -11.74
N ALA A 63 3.90 13.60 -12.63
CA ALA A 63 4.69 12.44 -12.25
C ALA A 63 6.18 12.78 -12.21
N PHE A 64 6.92 12.12 -11.33
CA PHE A 64 8.34 12.35 -11.12
C PHE A 64 9.18 11.19 -11.62
N ASP A 65 10.41 11.51 -12.08
CA ASP A 65 11.41 10.48 -12.34
C ASP A 65 11.85 9.80 -11.04
N ILE A 66 11.94 8.51 -11.06
CA ILE A 66 12.38 7.72 -9.91
C ILE A 66 13.83 7.32 -10.11
N ALA A 67 14.69 7.77 -9.22
CA ALA A 67 16.10 7.36 -9.16
C ALA A 67 16.34 6.58 -7.87
N GLY A 68 17.03 5.45 -7.97
CA GLY A 68 17.32 4.59 -6.83
C GLY A 68 18.35 3.52 -7.14
N SER A 69 18.42 2.51 -6.30
CA SER A 69 19.31 1.37 -6.48
C SER A 69 18.56 0.11 -6.88
N THR A 70 19.25 -0.79 -7.57
CA THR A 70 18.79 -2.15 -7.79
C THR A 70 19.12 -3.03 -6.56
N LEU A 71 18.55 -4.23 -6.52
CA LEU A 71 18.87 -5.22 -5.49
C LEU A 71 20.36 -5.57 -5.44
N ASP A 72 21.07 -5.50 -6.56
CA ASP A 72 22.49 -5.81 -6.66
C ASP A 72 23.39 -4.60 -6.37
N GLY A 73 22.77 -3.43 -6.06
CA GLY A 73 23.50 -2.20 -5.71
C GLY A 73 23.87 -1.33 -6.91
N GLY A 74 23.41 -1.67 -8.10
CA GLY A 74 23.51 -0.78 -9.27
C GLY A 74 22.57 0.42 -9.15
N SER A 75 22.79 1.45 -9.95
CA SER A 75 21.86 2.58 -10.06
C SER A 75 20.81 2.31 -11.12
N LEU A 76 19.56 2.66 -10.82
CA LEU A 76 18.45 2.56 -11.76
C LEU A 76 17.66 3.87 -11.76
N LYS A 77 17.39 4.39 -12.97
CA LYS A 77 16.47 5.51 -13.17
C LYS A 77 15.27 5.03 -13.99
N VAL A 78 14.10 5.34 -13.52
CA VAL A 78 12.83 5.09 -14.20
C VAL A 78 12.13 6.41 -14.45
N SER A 79 11.76 6.66 -15.71
CA SER A 79 10.95 7.82 -16.10
C SER A 79 9.54 7.36 -16.44
N PRO A 80 8.58 7.51 -15.52
CA PRO A 80 7.18 7.16 -15.81
C PRO A 80 6.54 8.04 -16.90
N THR A 81 7.17 9.17 -17.19
CA THR A 81 6.72 10.17 -18.18
C THR A 81 7.32 9.96 -19.58
N ALA A 82 7.98 8.82 -19.83
CA ALA A 82 8.67 8.55 -21.10
C ALA A 82 7.76 7.99 -22.20
N GLY A 83 6.50 8.39 -22.27
CA GLY A 83 5.55 8.04 -23.32
C GLY A 83 4.73 6.77 -23.06
N GLN A 84 5.24 5.79 -22.30
CA GLN A 84 4.50 4.58 -21.95
C GLN A 84 3.82 4.74 -20.60
N SER A 85 2.54 4.39 -20.50
CA SER A 85 1.83 4.37 -19.23
C SER A 85 2.49 3.43 -18.22
N THR A 86 2.54 3.82 -16.98
CA THR A 86 3.29 3.11 -15.95
C THR A 86 2.45 2.94 -14.69
N LEU A 87 2.32 1.69 -14.22
CA LEU A 87 1.81 1.36 -12.90
C LEU A 87 2.99 1.28 -11.92
N LEU A 88 3.07 2.21 -11.00
CA LEU A 88 4.02 2.18 -9.90
C LEU A 88 3.40 1.40 -8.74
N ALA A 89 4.03 0.29 -8.34
CA ALA A 89 3.61 -0.54 -7.23
C ALA A 89 4.57 -0.32 -6.03
N PHE A 90 4.12 0.43 -5.05
CA PHE A 90 4.85 0.69 -3.81
C PHE A 90 4.62 -0.47 -2.84
N LEU A 91 5.60 -1.35 -2.73
CA LEU A 91 5.52 -2.59 -1.95
C LEU A 91 6.65 -2.66 -0.93
N SER A 92 6.42 -3.41 0.16
CA SER A 92 7.44 -3.72 1.16
C SER A 92 7.58 -5.22 1.35
N SER A 93 8.80 -5.68 1.58
CA SER A 93 9.09 -7.09 1.88
C SER A 93 8.54 -7.53 3.23
N GLY A 94 8.31 -6.60 4.15
CA GLY A 94 7.75 -6.83 5.49
C GLY A 94 6.23 -6.80 5.57
N CYS A 95 5.56 -6.34 4.54
CA CYS A 95 4.12 -6.14 4.50
C CYS A 95 3.40 -7.46 4.17
N LEU A 96 2.51 -7.92 5.04
CA LEU A 96 1.75 -9.15 4.84
C LEU A 96 0.78 -9.04 3.65
N THR A 97 0.10 -7.93 3.50
CA THR A 97 -0.82 -7.69 2.38
C THR A 97 -0.09 -7.65 1.04
N CYS A 98 1.18 -7.20 1.03
CA CYS A 98 1.98 -7.17 -0.18
C CYS A 98 2.37 -8.56 -0.70
N GLN A 99 2.26 -9.62 0.13
CA GLN A 99 2.68 -10.98 -0.27
C GLN A 99 1.89 -11.51 -1.47
N ALA A 100 0.59 -11.23 -1.55
CA ALA A 100 -0.23 -11.61 -2.68
C ALA A 100 0.28 -10.94 -3.97
N PHE A 101 0.58 -9.64 -3.90
CA PHE A 101 1.08 -8.88 -5.06
C PHE A 101 2.45 -9.36 -5.54
N TRP A 102 3.36 -9.74 -4.63
CA TRP A 102 4.64 -10.33 -5.02
C TRP A 102 4.48 -11.64 -5.80
N GLN A 103 3.47 -12.46 -5.45
CA GLN A 103 3.15 -13.70 -6.16
C GLN A 103 2.52 -13.41 -7.53
N ASP A 104 1.58 -12.47 -7.59
CA ASP A 104 0.87 -12.11 -8.82
C ASP A 104 1.79 -11.44 -9.85
N LEU A 105 2.74 -10.61 -9.42
CA LEU A 105 3.75 -9.99 -10.28
C LEU A 105 4.68 -10.98 -10.99
N SER A 106 4.81 -12.20 -10.45
CA SER A 106 5.56 -13.30 -11.07
C SER A 106 4.80 -14.09 -12.15
N GLY A 107 3.51 -13.81 -12.31
CA GLY A 107 2.58 -14.59 -13.14
C GLY A 107 1.76 -13.74 -14.12
N ALA A 108 0.50 -14.13 -14.27
CA ALA A 108 -0.46 -13.60 -15.25
C ALA A 108 -0.84 -12.12 -15.06
N ALA A 109 -0.52 -11.50 -13.94
CA ALA A 109 -0.88 -10.10 -13.66
C ALA A 109 -0.34 -9.11 -14.72
N ARG A 110 0.76 -9.47 -15.34
CA ARG A 110 1.44 -8.68 -16.37
C ARG A 110 0.71 -8.69 -17.71
N GLU A 111 -0.01 -9.76 -18.02
CA GLU A 111 -0.70 -9.95 -19.31
C GLU A 111 -2.04 -9.22 -19.37
N VAL A 112 -2.54 -8.73 -18.24
CA VAL A 112 -3.91 -8.17 -18.13
C VAL A 112 -3.90 -6.64 -18.01
N LEU A 113 -2.73 -6.00 -18.00
CA LEU A 113 -2.66 -4.54 -17.92
C LEU A 113 -3.19 -3.89 -19.19
N PRO A 114 -4.11 -2.92 -19.08
CA PRO A 114 -4.61 -2.19 -20.23
C PRO A 114 -3.51 -1.31 -20.87
N LEU A 115 -3.62 -1.08 -22.21
CA LEU A 115 -2.80 -0.14 -22.99
C LEU A 115 -1.27 -0.38 -22.91
N ASP A 116 -0.82 -1.63 -22.87
CA ASP A 116 0.61 -1.97 -22.78
C ASP A 116 1.33 -1.24 -21.61
N ALA A 117 0.59 -0.92 -20.56
CA ALA A 117 1.18 -0.29 -19.39
C ALA A 117 2.25 -1.21 -18.77
N ARG A 118 3.39 -0.63 -18.43
CA ARG A 118 4.43 -1.36 -17.71
C ARG A 118 4.21 -1.26 -16.20
N ILE A 119 4.66 -2.28 -15.46
CA ILE A 119 4.73 -2.25 -14.01
C ILE A 119 6.15 -1.88 -13.59
N VAL A 120 6.27 -1.06 -12.56
CA VAL A 120 7.53 -0.79 -11.86
C VAL A 120 7.29 -0.95 -10.36
N VAL A 121 8.04 -1.83 -9.73
CA VAL A 121 8.00 -1.98 -8.28
C VAL A 121 8.94 -0.97 -7.64
N VAL A 122 8.42 -0.25 -6.63
CA VAL A 122 9.16 0.74 -5.85
C VAL A 122 9.17 0.31 -4.39
N THR A 123 10.36 -0.01 -3.86
CA THR A 123 10.54 -0.29 -2.44
C THR A 123 11.32 0.84 -1.77
N LYS A 124 11.32 0.89 -0.45
CA LYS A 124 12.24 1.78 0.27
C LYS A 124 13.68 1.29 0.13
N ASP A 125 14.63 2.11 0.53
CA ASP A 125 16.06 1.80 0.50
C ASP A 125 16.45 0.69 1.48
N ARG A 126 17.69 0.25 1.40
CA ARG A 126 18.28 -0.84 2.21
C ARG A 126 18.23 -0.60 3.71
N ASP A 127 18.10 0.65 4.14
CA ASP A 127 17.98 1.00 5.56
C ASP A 127 16.58 0.65 6.11
N HIS A 128 15.59 0.49 5.21
CA HIS A 128 14.20 0.19 5.56
C HIS A 128 13.72 -1.16 5.03
N GLU A 129 14.46 -1.74 4.09
CA GLU A 129 14.10 -3.01 3.44
C GLU A 129 15.22 -4.05 3.55
N SER A 130 14.85 -5.31 3.50
CA SER A 130 15.80 -6.43 3.45
C SER A 130 16.07 -6.86 2.00
N PRO A 131 17.23 -6.54 1.40
CA PRO A 131 17.54 -6.96 0.03
C PRO A 131 17.53 -8.49 -0.16
N SER A 132 17.90 -9.25 0.86
CA SER A 132 17.87 -10.72 0.81
C SER A 132 16.43 -11.24 0.72
N ARG A 133 15.50 -10.63 1.47
CA ARG A 133 14.09 -10.98 1.42
C ARG A 133 13.44 -10.54 0.11
N LEU A 134 13.78 -9.37 -0.38
CA LEU A 134 13.31 -8.89 -1.69
C LEU A 134 13.75 -9.81 -2.82
N ARG A 135 14.99 -10.37 -2.79
CA ARG A 135 15.46 -11.33 -3.81
C ARG A 135 14.66 -12.63 -3.83
N THR A 136 14.04 -13.04 -2.74
CA THR A 136 13.18 -14.24 -2.70
C THR A 136 11.77 -13.96 -3.18
N LEU A 137 11.31 -12.71 -3.11
CA LEU A 137 9.97 -12.29 -3.49
C LEU A 137 9.89 -11.80 -4.94
N TRP A 138 10.98 -11.16 -5.40
CA TRP A 138 11.00 -10.50 -6.71
C TRP A 138 11.42 -11.44 -7.82
N THR A 139 10.77 -11.30 -8.96
CA THR A 139 11.14 -11.96 -10.22
C THR A 139 11.78 -10.97 -11.18
N ALA A 140 12.78 -11.39 -11.92
CA ALA A 140 13.60 -10.52 -12.77
C ALA A 140 12.86 -9.82 -13.93
N ASP A 141 11.60 -10.20 -14.17
CA ASP A 141 10.82 -9.71 -15.30
C ASP A 141 10.17 -8.33 -15.10
N VAL A 142 10.09 -7.88 -13.84
CA VAL A 142 9.51 -6.56 -13.51
C VAL A 142 10.59 -5.66 -12.92
N PRO A 143 10.81 -4.44 -13.45
CA PRO A 143 11.75 -3.50 -12.87
C PRO A 143 11.46 -3.24 -11.40
N LEU A 144 12.48 -3.36 -10.54
CA LEU A 144 12.42 -3.03 -9.12
C LEU A 144 13.47 -1.95 -8.81
N VAL A 145 13.01 -0.84 -8.25
CA VAL A 145 13.86 0.25 -7.80
C VAL A 145 13.69 0.48 -6.30
N MET A 146 14.80 0.54 -5.59
CA MET A 146 14.84 0.85 -4.16
C MET A 146 15.08 2.36 -4.01
N SER A 147 14.09 3.10 -3.52
CA SER A 147 14.14 4.56 -3.41
C SER A 147 13.16 5.07 -2.35
N THR A 148 13.64 5.36 -1.15
CA THR A 148 12.84 6.02 -0.10
C THR A 148 12.39 7.40 -0.55
N ARG A 149 13.27 8.11 -1.30
CA ARG A 149 12.94 9.40 -1.88
C ARG A 149 11.68 9.35 -2.77
N ALA A 150 11.51 8.30 -3.57
CA ALA A 150 10.30 8.15 -4.39
C ALA A 150 9.02 8.02 -3.54
N TRP A 151 9.08 7.34 -2.40
CA TRP A 151 7.97 7.28 -1.46
C TRP A 151 7.59 8.66 -0.95
N ASP A 152 8.58 9.48 -0.61
CA ASP A 152 8.37 10.85 -0.11
C ASP A 152 7.83 11.77 -1.21
N GLU A 153 8.40 11.72 -2.43
CA GLU A 153 8.00 12.57 -3.56
C GLU A 153 6.58 12.26 -4.04
N TYR A 154 6.17 10.99 -4.03
CA TYR A 154 4.81 10.58 -4.36
C TYR A 154 3.84 10.64 -3.18
N GLY A 155 4.31 10.97 -1.97
CA GLY A 155 3.48 11.06 -0.76
C GLY A 155 2.93 9.71 -0.30
N VAL A 156 3.65 8.61 -0.54
CA VAL A 156 3.23 7.27 -0.16
C VAL A 156 3.67 6.96 1.26
N GLU A 157 2.72 6.81 2.17
CA GLU A 157 2.99 6.54 3.59
C GLU A 157 2.92 5.05 3.93
N THR A 158 2.07 4.30 3.22
CA THR A 158 1.77 2.89 3.53
C THR A 158 1.92 1.99 2.31
N SER A 159 2.02 0.67 2.51
CA SER A 159 2.03 -0.35 1.45
C SER A 159 1.01 -1.45 1.74
N PRO A 160 0.45 -2.07 0.71
CA PRO A 160 0.63 -1.79 -0.70
C PRO A 160 -0.06 -0.50 -1.16
N TYR A 161 0.58 0.24 -2.06
CA TYR A 161 0.00 1.42 -2.68
C TYR A 161 0.33 1.45 -4.18
N PHE A 162 -0.61 1.88 -4.99
CA PHE A 162 -0.50 1.85 -6.44
C PHE A 162 -0.76 3.25 -7.01
N ILE A 163 0.08 3.66 -7.96
CA ILE A 163 -0.05 4.94 -8.66
C ILE A 163 0.01 4.66 -10.15
N PHE A 164 -1.03 5.07 -10.86
CA PHE A 164 -1.06 4.98 -12.31
C PHE A 164 -0.67 6.31 -12.94
N VAL A 165 0.32 6.25 -13.82
CA VAL A 165 0.87 7.40 -14.54
C VAL A 165 0.57 7.26 -16.01
N ASP A 166 -0.08 8.27 -16.59
CA ASP A 166 -0.13 8.46 -18.05
C ASP A 166 1.23 8.97 -18.52
N GLY A 167 1.97 8.12 -19.21
CA GLY A 167 3.30 8.44 -19.69
C GLY A 167 3.32 9.48 -20.81
N HIS A 168 2.23 9.65 -21.54
CA HIS A 168 2.12 10.65 -22.60
C HIS A 168 1.81 12.04 -22.03
N ALA A 169 0.88 12.10 -21.09
CA ALA A 169 0.52 13.35 -20.41
C ALA A 169 1.50 13.73 -19.28
N GLY A 170 2.34 12.79 -18.83
CA GLY A 170 3.32 13.04 -17.76
C GLY A 170 2.72 13.29 -16.39
N ARG A 171 1.53 12.74 -16.11
CA ARG A 171 0.76 13.01 -14.90
C ARG A 171 0.25 11.74 -14.23
N VAL A 172 0.01 11.83 -12.93
CA VAL A 172 -0.72 10.82 -12.17
C VAL A 172 -2.19 10.90 -12.54
N VAL A 173 -2.76 9.77 -12.93
CA VAL A 173 -4.19 9.64 -13.30
C VAL A 173 -5.00 9.13 -12.12
N SER A 174 -4.51 8.08 -11.48
CA SER A 174 -5.17 7.49 -10.32
C SER A 174 -4.17 6.91 -9.34
N GLU A 175 -4.60 6.78 -8.10
CA GLU A 175 -3.79 6.19 -7.04
C GLU A 175 -4.66 5.59 -5.95
N GLY A 176 -4.13 4.65 -5.19
CA GLY A 176 -4.82 4.06 -4.05
C GLY A 176 -4.15 2.82 -3.50
N SER A 177 -4.63 2.39 -2.34
CA SER A 177 -4.31 1.09 -1.76
C SER A 177 -5.24 0.03 -2.33
N ALA A 178 -4.72 -1.19 -2.47
CA ALA A 178 -5.50 -2.34 -2.87
C ALA A 178 -5.10 -3.57 -2.04
N THR A 179 -6.00 -4.51 -1.86
CA THR A 179 -5.74 -5.77 -1.15
C THR A 179 -5.71 -6.98 -2.09
N SER A 180 -6.09 -6.78 -3.36
CA SER A 180 -6.03 -7.79 -4.41
C SER A 180 -5.70 -7.16 -5.75
N TRP A 181 -5.22 -8.00 -6.68
CA TRP A 181 -4.91 -7.56 -8.05
C TRP A 181 -6.16 -7.11 -8.81
N ASP A 182 -7.31 -7.75 -8.58
CA ASP A 182 -8.58 -7.34 -9.20
C ASP A 182 -8.97 -5.90 -8.85
N GLN A 183 -8.70 -5.46 -7.61
CA GLN A 183 -8.92 -4.08 -7.20
C GLN A 183 -7.98 -3.12 -7.95
N VAL A 184 -6.71 -3.49 -8.16
CA VAL A 184 -5.78 -2.70 -8.95
C VAL A 184 -6.26 -2.57 -10.40
N LEU A 185 -6.72 -3.66 -11.00
CA LEU A 185 -7.25 -3.65 -12.37
C LEU A 185 -8.53 -2.81 -12.49
N SER A 186 -9.41 -2.86 -11.50
CA SER A 186 -10.60 -2.00 -11.47
C SER A 186 -10.22 -0.52 -11.42
N LEU A 187 -9.25 -0.14 -10.57
CA LEU A 187 -8.72 1.22 -10.49
C LEU A 187 -8.18 1.70 -11.84
N LEU A 188 -7.47 0.84 -12.54
CA LEU A 188 -6.93 1.17 -13.87
C LEU A 188 -8.05 1.34 -14.88
N LYS A 189 -9.03 0.45 -14.91
CA LYS A 189 -10.15 0.49 -15.85
C LYS A 189 -10.97 1.78 -15.70
N ASP A 190 -11.34 2.14 -14.48
CA ASP A 190 -12.09 3.36 -14.20
C ASP A 190 -11.30 4.60 -14.67
N SER A 191 -9.97 4.60 -14.48
CA SER A 191 -9.09 5.67 -14.92
C SER A 191 -9.03 5.82 -16.45
N TYR A 192 -9.12 4.71 -17.18
CA TYR A 192 -9.12 4.73 -18.66
C TYR A 192 -10.44 5.19 -19.23
N GLU A 193 -11.55 4.79 -18.65
CA GLU A 193 -12.87 5.24 -19.11
C GLU A 193 -12.98 6.77 -18.99
N ASP A 194 -12.46 7.36 -17.92
CA ASP A 194 -12.42 8.81 -17.72
C ASP A 194 -11.47 9.51 -18.72
N LEU A 195 -10.30 8.93 -19.01
CA LEU A 195 -9.38 9.50 -20.01
C LEU A 195 -9.97 9.46 -21.41
N ALA A 196 -10.69 8.40 -21.77
CA ALA A 196 -11.35 8.28 -23.06
C ALA A 196 -12.44 9.34 -23.24
N LEU A 197 -13.21 9.62 -22.17
CA LEU A 197 -14.27 10.64 -22.20
C LEU A 197 -13.71 12.07 -22.30
N THR A 198 -12.54 12.34 -21.72
CA THR A 198 -11.91 13.68 -21.77
C THR A 198 -11.12 13.92 -23.06
N GLY A 199 -10.70 12.87 -23.77
CA GLY A 199 -9.96 12.95 -25.04
C GLY A 199 -10.82 13.25 -26.27
N GLU A 200 -12.14 13.10 -26.20
CA GLU A 200 -13.05 13.39 -27.31
C GLU A 200 -13.51 14.87 -27.40
N GLU A 201 -13.14 15.73 -26.44
CA GLU A 201 -13.50 17.16 -26.44
C GLU A 201 -12.37 18.11 -26.92
N SER A 202 -11.33 17.61 -27.58
CA SER A 202 -10.20 18.45 -28.05
C SER A 202 -10.07 18.50 -29.55
#